data_704653bfbaf7db3b6bc46ab1616617c2
#
_entry.id   704653bfbaf7db3b6bc46ab1616617c2
#
_cell.length_a   1.000
_cell.length_b   1.000
_cell.length_c   1.000
_cell.angle_alpha   90.00
_cell.angle_beta   90.00
_cell.angle_gamma   90.00
#
_symmetry.space_group_name_H-M   'P 1'
#
loop_
_entity.id
_entity.type
_entity.pdbx_description
1 polymer ?
#
loop_
_entity_poly.entity_id
_entity_poly.type
_entity_poly.pdbx_seq_one_letter_code
_entity_poly.pdbx_strand_id
1 'polypeptide(L)'
;MRRIVLALLLALALPTAHAGLFDKKPEDAAAEAQRAGMQAATIWVDASWGFRNQGAANALSRAHNAFAQHGYKVVSVEPYIENGDLQGFFVTYQKP
;
A
#
# COMPACT_ATOMS: atom_id res chain seq x y z
N MET A 1 23.28 -23.81 4.58
CA MET A 1 22.28 -24.22 5.57
C MET A 1 21.53 -23.07 6.17
N ARG A 2 22.22 -22.04 6.66
CA ARG A 2 21.54 -20.89 7.26
C ARG A 2 20.58 -20.20 6.30
N ARG A 3 20.96 -20.11 5.02
CA ARG A 3 20.12 -19.47 4.00
C ARG A 3 18.81 -20.20 3.76
N ILE A 4 18.83 -21.52 3.84
CA ILE A 4 17.65 -22.35 3.67
C ILE A 4 16.68 -22.12 4.82
N VAL A 5 17.20 -22.04 6.05
CA VAL A 5 16.38 -21.78 7.23
C VAL A 5 15.71 -20.42 7.14
N LEU A 6 16.44 -19.39 6.70
CA LEU A 6 15.89 -18.06 6.51
C LEU A 6 14.78 -18.03 5.47
N ALA A 7 14.96 -18.75 4.37
CA ALA A 7 13.95 -18.84 3.32
C ALA A 7 12.66 -19.48 3.84
N LEU A 8 12.77 -20.52 4.66
CA LEU A 8 11.61 -21.15 5.27
C LEU A 8 10.87 -20.20 6.21
N LEU A 9 11.60 -19.43 7.00
CA LEU A 9 10.98 -18.45 7.89
C LEU A 9 10.23 -17.38 7.13
N LEU A 10 10.77 -16.91 6.01
CA LEU A 10 10.10 -15.93 5.15
C LEU A 10 8.81 -16.51 4.57
N ALA A 11 8.84 -17.76 4.11
CA ALA A 11 7.67 -18.40 3.56
C ALA A 11 6.56 -18.53 4.61
N LEU A 12 6.92 -18.84 5.84
CA LEU A 12 5.95 -18.97 6.94
C LEU A 12 5.35 -17.62 7.32
N ALA A 13 6.08 -16.53 7.12
CA ALA A 13 5.60 -15.20 7.44
C ALA A 13 4.59 -14.66 6.42
N LEU A 14 4.59 -15.16 5.19
CA LEU A 14 3.71 -14.66 4.13
C LEU A 14 2.23 -14.70 4.47
N PRO A 15 1.67 -15.81 5.00
CA PRO A 15 0.26 -15.85 5.36
C PRO A 15 -0.12 -14.80 6.40
N THR A 16 0.77 -14.53 7.34
CA THR A 16 0.52 -13.52 8.37
C THR A 16 0.46 -12.11 7.78
N ALA A 17 1.34 -11.82 6.83
CA ALA A 17 1.35 -10.53 6.13
C ALA A 17 0.05 -10.30 5.37
N HIS A 18 -0.50 -11.35 4.75
CA HIS A 18 -1.77 -11.25 4.04
C HIS A 18 -2.93 -10.88 4.94
N ALA A 19 -2.96 -11.39 6.15
CA ALA A 19 -4.06 -11.15 7.07
C ALA A 19 -4.22 -9.68 7.45
N GLY A 20 -3.14 -8.88 7.40
CA GLY A 20 -3.14 -7.48 7.80
C GLY A 20 -3.36 -6.48 6.68
N LEU A 21 -3.61 -6.92 5.44
CA LEU A 21 -3.65 -6.03 4.29
C LEU A 21 -4.75 -4.98 4.35
N PHE A 22 -5.92 -5.34 4.90
CA PHE A 22 -7.08 -4.44 4.88
C PHE A 22 -6.97 -3.30 5.88
N ASP A 23 -6.23 -3.49 6.96
CA ASP A 23 -6.12 -2.51 8.04
C ASP A 23 -4.76 -1.81 8.04
N LYS A 24 -3.96 -2.03 7.03
CA LYS A 24 -2.59 -1.54 7.01
C LYS A 24 -2.54 -0.05 6.69
N LYS A 25 -1.86 0.70 7.55
CA LYS A 25 -1.60 2.11 7.30
C LYS A 25 -0.64 2.27 6.13
N PRO A 26 -0.70 3.40 5.39
CA PRO A 26 0.23 3.61 4.28
C PRO A 26 1.70 3.52 4.69
N GLU A 27 2.03 4.01 5.88
CA GLU A 27 3.40 3.94 6.41
C GLU A 27 3.87 2.50 6.56
N ASP A 28 3.00 1.64 7.08
CA ASP A 28 3.32 0.23 7.27
C ASP A 28 3.40 -0.50 5.92
N ALA A 29 2.51 -0.17 5.02
CA ALA A 29 2.51 -0.75 3.67
C ALA A 29 3.80 -0.40 2.93
N ALA A 30 4.24 0.85 3.02
CA ALA A 30 5.46 1.29 2.36
C ALA A 30 6.70 0.61 2.95
N ALA A 31 6.78 0.52 4.28
CA ALA A 31 7.89 -0.15 4.95
C ALA A 31 7.95 -1.63 4.58
N GLU A 32 6.79 -2.28 4.51
CA GLU A 32 6.74 -3.69 4.14
C GLU A 32 7.12 -3.93 2.70
N ALA A 33 6.67 -3.06 1.79
CA ALA A 33 7.06 -3.16 0.39
C ALA A 33 8.58 -3.05 0.24
N GLN A 34 9.20 -2.13 0.96
CA GLN A 34 10.64 -1.98 0.94
C GLN A 34 11.33 -3.21 1.50
N ARG A 35 10.88 -3.71 2.66
CA ARG A 35 11.46 -4.91 3.26
C ARG A 35 11.38 -6.12 2.35
N ALA A 36 10.25 -6.24 1.64
CA ALA A 36 10.03 -7.36 0.71
C ALA A 36 10.77 -7.18 -0.61
N GLY A 37 11.41 -6.03 -0.83
CA GLY A 37 12.13 -5.77 -2.07
C GLY A 37 11.22 -5.59 -3.27
N MET A 38 10.01 -5.13 -3.07
CA MET A 38 9.04 -4.96 -4.16
C MET A 38 9.47 -3.80 -5.07
N GLN A 39 9.45 -4.04 -6.37
CA GLN A 39 9.68 -2.98 -7.36
C GLN A 39 8.44 -2.10 -7.53
N ALA A 40 7.28 -2.67 -7.38
CA ALA A 40 6.01 -1.96 -7.48
C ALA A 40 5.04 -2.53 -6.46
N ALA A 41 4.16 -1.68 -5.95
CA ALA A 41 3.14 -2.08 -4.99
C ALA A 41 1.88 -1.29 -5.26
N THR A 42 0.74 -1.96 -5.19
CA THR A 42 -0.57 -1.31 -5.30
C THR A 42 -1.26 -1.42 -3.95
N ILE A 43 -1.75 -0.29 -3.46
CA ILE A 43 -2.47 -0.24 -2.20
C ILE A 43 -3.87 0.34 -2.40
N TRP A 44 -4.74 0.05 -1.45
CA TRP A 44 -6.06 0.67 -1.35
C TRP A 44 -5.97 1.89 -0.44
N VAL A 45 -6.51 3.01 -0.91
CA VAL A 45 -6.66 4.24 -0.11
C VAL A 45 -8.14 4.54 -0.01
N ASP A 46 -8.68 4.39 1.18
CA ASP A 46 -10.11 4.53 1.40
C ASP A 46 -10.56 5.98 1.30
N ALA A 47 -11.71 6.21 0.67
CA ALA A 47 -12.34 7.51 0.58
C ALA A 47 -13.86 7.40 0.76
N SER A 48 -14.33 6.32 1.38
CA SER A 48 -15.74 6.07 1.59
C SER A 48 -16.34 6.93 2.71
N TRP A 49 -15.53 7.64 3.46
CA TRP A 49 -15.95 8.54 4.52
C TRP A 49 -16.34 9.90 3.98
N GLY A 50 -17.17 10.63 4.68
CA GLY A 50 -17.88 11.80 4.22
C GLY A 50 -17.09 12.96 3.61
N PHE A 51 -15.78 13.05 3.79
CA PHE A 51 -14.98 14.15 3.23
C PHE A 51 -14.26 13.72 1.97
N ARG A 52 -15.01 13.58 0.88
CA ARG A 52 -14.50 12.99 -0.36
C ARG A 52 -13.62 13.93 -1.18
N ASN A 53 -13.66 15.23 -0.89
CA ASN A 53 -12.83 16.21 -1.59
C ASN A 53 -11.46 16.34 -0.92
N GLN A 54 -11.36 17.18 0.10
CA GLN A 54 -10.10 17.43 0.77
C GLN A 54 -9.63 16.23 1.57
N GLY A 55 -10.56 15.49 2.19
CA GLY A 55 -10.20 14.30 2.94
C GLY A 55 -9.56 13.23 2.08
N ALA A 56 -10.11 13.02 0.87
CA ALA A 56 -9.54 12.07 -0.08
C ALA A 56 -8.15 12.52 -0.55
N ALA A 57 -8.00 13.81 -0.84
CA ALA A 57 -6.71 14.37 -1.23
C ALA A 57 -5.67 14.23 -0.13
N ASN A 58 -6.07 14.45 1.12
CA ASN A 58 -5.17 14.30 2.27
C ASN A 58 -4.74 12.84 2.43
N ALA A 59 -5.66 11.90 2.27
CA ALA A 59 -5.36 10.48 2.37
C ALA A 59 -4.38 10.05 1.27
N LEU A 60 -4.59 10.52 0.06
CA LEU A 60 -3.67 10.25 -1.06
C LEU A 60 -2.29 10.83 -0.79
N SER A 61 -2.23 12.08 -0.35
CA SER A 61 -0.96 12.75 -0.04
C SER A 61 -0.20 12.02 1.06
N ARG A 62 -0.90 11.57 2.08
CA ARG A 62 -0.29 10.78 3.15
C ARG A 62 0.34 9.49 2.60
N ALA A 63 -0.39 8.78 1.75
CA ALA A 63 0.12 7.56 1.15
C ALA A 63 1.33 7.84 0.25
N HIS A 64 1.26 8.91 -0.56
CA HIS A 64 2.37 9.28 -1.43
C HIS A 64 3.62 9.61 -0.62
N ASN A 65 3.48 10.37 0.46
CA ASN A 65 4.60 10.72 1.32
C ASN A 65 5.20 9.50 2.01
N ALA A 66 4.37 8.59 2.47
CA ALA A 66 4.83 7.36 3.11
C ALA A 66 5.69 6.54 2.14
N PHE A 67 5.23 6.37 0.91
CA PHE A 67 5.97 5.62 -0.09
C PHE A 67 7.21 6.36 -0.57
N ALA A 68 7.16 7.69 -0.67
CA ALA A 68 8.31 8.49 -1.07
C ALA A 68 9.47 8.34 -0.09
N GLN A 69 9.19 8.20 1.19
CA GLN A 69 10.23 8.00 2.21
C GLN A 69 11.01 6.69 2.02
N HIS A 70 10.44 5.77 1.28
CA HIS A 70 11.07 4.48 1.00
C HIS A 70 11.53 4.36 -0.46
N GLY A 71 11.61 5.49 -1.17
CA GLY A 71 12.15 5.54 -2.53
C GLY A 71 11.17 5.19 -3.63
N TYR A 72 9.89 5.13 -3.33
CA TYR A 72 8.85 4.84 -4.32
C TYR A 72 8.25 6.12 -4.89
N LYS A 73 7.82 6.05 -6.14
CA LYS A 73 7.08 7.12 -6.80
C LYS A 73 5.70 6.63 -7.20
N VAL A 74 4.71 7.51 -7.11
CA VAL A 74 3.37 7.19 -7.58
C VAL A 74 3.37 7.12 -9.12
N VAL A 75 2.78 6.06 -9.66
CA VAL A 75 2.66 5.88 -11.10
C VAL A 75 1.20 5.84 -11.56
N SER A 76 0.27 5.51 -10.69
CA SER A 76 -1.15 5.57 -11.04
C SER A 76 -2.02 5.72 -9.82
N VAL A 77 -3.14 6.41 -10.01
CA VAL A 77 -4.20 6.56 -9.02
C VAL A 77 -5.51 6.24 -9.75
N GLU A 78 -6.13 5.12 -9.38
CA GLU A 78 -7.34 4.64 -10.03
C GLU A 78 -8.51 4.76 -9.06
N PRO A 79 -9.49 5.62 -9.32
CA PRO A 79 -10.65 5.72 -8.45
C PRO A 79 -11.52 4.47 -8.59
N TYR A 80 -12.06 4.02 -7.48
CA TYR A 80 -13.05 2.97 -7.47
C TYR A 80 -14.39 3.55 -7.07
N ILE A 81 -15.38 3.43 -7.98
CA ILE A 81 -16.71 3.99 -7.82
C ILE A 81 -17.71 2.86 -7.83
N GLU A 82 -18.64 2.88 -6.89
CA GLU A 82 -19.68 1.88 -6.77
C GLU A 82 -21.03 2.58 -6.59
N ASN A 83 -21.98 2.26 -7.45
CA ASN A 83 -23.30 2.89 -7.45
C ASN A 83 -23.24 4.43 -7.51
N GLY A 84 -22.27 4.97 -8.25
CA GLY A 84 -22.08 6.40 -8.37
C GLY A 84 -21.33 7.06 -7.22
N ASP A 85 -20.93 6.30 -6.21
CA ASP A 85 -20.22 6.82 -5.05
C ASP A 85 -18.76 6.41 -5.08
N LEU A 86 -17.89 7.37 -4.84
CA LEU A 86 -16.46 7.11 -4.70
C LEU A 86 -16.20 6.34 -3.40
N GLN A 87 -15.57 5.18 -3.53
CA GLN A 87 -15.22 4.34 -2.39
C GLN A 87 -13.77 4.52 -1.96
N GLY A 88 -12.89 4.75 -2.90
CA GLY A 88 -11.48 4.89 -2.64
C GLY A 88 -10.68 4.83 -3.91
N PHE A 89 -9.39 4.54 -3.75
CA PHE A 89 -8.46 4.51 -4.88
C PHE A 89 -7.55 3.30 -4.78
N PHE A 90 -7.23 2.71 -5.92
CA PHE A 90 -6.09 1.82 -6.05
C PHE A 90 -4.92 2.67 -6.50
N VAL A 91 -3.88 2.72 -5.70
CA VAL A 91 -2.71 3.57 -5.97
C VAL A 91 -1.50 2.68 -6.14
N THR A 92 -0.81 2.86 -7.26
CA THR A 92 0.37 2.06 -7.56
C THR A 92 1.62 2.92 -7.44
N TYR A 93 2.59 2.37 -6.74
CA TYR A 93 3.89 2.98 -6.51
C TYR A 93 4.98 2.09 -7.11
N GLN A 94 6.03 2.72 -7.58
CA GLN A 94 7.13 1.99 -8.22
C GLN A 94 8.46 2.64 -7.83
N LYS A 95 9.47 1.82 -7.66
CA LYS A 95 10.85 2.31 -7.54
C LYS A 95 11.36 2.70 -8.91
N PRO A 96 12.12 3.81 -8.98
CA PRO A 96 12.74 4.21 -10.23
C PRO A 96 13.80 3.25 -10.72
#